data_eb7d511ccf7a94f3f9c0041d329e20a6
#
_entry.id   eb7d511ccf7a94f3f9c0041d329e20a6
#
_cell.length_a   1.000
_cell.length_b   1.000
_cell.length_c   1.000
_cell.angle_alpha   90.00
_cell.angle_beta   90.00
_cell.angle_gamma   90.00
#
_symmetry.space_group_name_H-M   'P 1'
#
loop_
_entity.id
_entity.type
_entity.pdbx_description
1 polymer ?
#
loop_
_entity_poly.entity_id
_entity_poly.type
_entity_poly.pdbx_seq_one_letter_code
_entity_poly.pdbx_strand_id
1 'polypeptide(L)'
;MTSRISHTTFDARDAYAQSVFWAQVLGYTDVPGDPNLPGHEECMIVPPADATTPAESRGRVLFVEVPDDKQLKNRVHLDLRPTDGSREEEVERLLALGATQVADRRTPDGGGWVVLADPEGNEFCILRSDAQVAAAA
;
A
#
# COMPACT_ATOMS: atom_id res chain seq x y z
N MET A 1 -19.58 -18.75 14.23
CA MET A 1 -18.12 -18.74 14.04
C MET A 1 -17.78 -17.81 12.90
N THR A 2 -16.75 -17.00 13.07
CA THR A 2 -16.29 -16.02 12.06
C THR A 2 -14.80 -16.21 11.81
N SER A 3 -14.26 -15.48 10.82
CA SER A 3 -12.83 -15.45 10.53
C SER A 3 -12.32 -14.02 10.61
N ARG A 4 -11.02 -13.85 10.83
CA ARG A 4 -10.34 -12.57 10.73
C ARG A 4 -9.36 -12.60 9.56
N ILE A 5 -9.03 -11.43 9.04
CA ILE A 5 -7.96 -11.32 8.05
C ILE A 5 -6.63 -11.50 8.78
N SER A 6 -5.84 -12.50 8.38
CA SER A 6 -4.48 -12.69 8.90
C SER A 6 -3.54 -11.64 8.31
N HIS A 7 -3.50 -11.57 7.00
CA HIS A 7 -2.68 -10.63 6.24
C HIS A 7 -3.20 -10.56 4.80
N THR A 8 -2.78 -9.54 4.07
CA THR A 8 -3.04 -9.40 2.64
C THR A 8 -1.80 -9.89 1.90
N THR A 9 -1.98 -10.70 0.87
CA THR A 9 -0.87 -11.24 0.08
C THR A 9 -0.95 -10.68 -1.34
N PHE A 10 0.20 -10.18 -1.83
CA PHE A 10 0.39 -9.77 -3.21
C PHE A 10 1.31 -10.78 -3.88
N ASP A 11 0.89 -11.34 -4.99
CA ASP A 11 1.78 -12.07 -5.88
C ASP A 11 2.67 -11.05 -6.61
N ALA A 12 3.94 -11.35 -6.77
CA ALA A 12 4.92 -10.43 -7.32
C ALA A 12 6.00 -11.15 -8.12
N ARG A 13 6.55 -10.49 -9.13
CA ARG A 13 7.74 -11.00 -9.83
C ARG A 13 8.99 -10.82 -8.98
N ASP A 14 9.03 -9.76 -8.20
CA ASP A 14 10.12 -9.44 -7.29
C ASP A 14 9.53 -9.09 -5.92
N ALA A 15 9.43 -10.09 -5.06
CA ALA A 15 8.83 -9.93 -3.74
C ALA A 15 9.59 -8.93 -2.87
N TYR A 16 10.94 -8.91 -2.96
CA TYR A 16 11.75 -7.99 -2.18
C TYR A 16 11.52 -6.54 -2.62
N ALA A 17 11.60 -6.25 -3.92
CA ALA A 17 11.40 -4.89 -4.43
C ALA A 17 10.01 -4.35 -4.09
N GLN A 18 8.99 -5.19 -4.18
CA GLN A 18 7.62 -4.85 -3.77
C GLN A 18 7.54 -4.56 -2.27
N SER A 19 8.20 -5.36 -1.44
CA SER A 19 8.21 -5.12 0.01
C SER A 19 8.87 -3.78 0.35
N VAL A 20 9.93 -3.40 -0.34
CA VAL A 20 10.60 -2.11 -0.13
C VAL A 20 9.69 -0.95 -0.52
N PHE A 21 9.04 -1.03 -1.67
CA PHE A 21 8.12 0.01 -2.11
C PHE A 21 6.95 0.19 -1.13
N TRP A 22 6.25 -0.91 -0.83
CA TRP A 22 5.06 -0.85 0.03
C TRP A 22 5.37 -0.53 1.49
N ALA A 23 6.54 -0.92 2.00
CA ALA A 23 6.99 -0.49 3.32
C ALA A 23 7.10 1.04 3.41
N GLN A 24 7.60 1.68 2.36
CA GLN A 24 7.68 3.14 2.31
C GLN A 24 6.31 3.79 2.15
N VAL A 25 5.42 3.21 1.33
CA VAL A 25 4.05 3.71 1.17
C VAL A 25 3.30 3.71 2.50
N LEU A 26 3.38 2.61 3.23
CA LEU A 26 2.58 2.37 4.43
C LEU A 26 3.27 2.78 5.74
N GLY A 27 4.57 3.09 5.69
CA GLY A 27 5.35 3.30 6.91
C GLY A 27 5.55 2.01 7.70
N TYR A 28 5.60 0.88 7.02
CA TYR A 28 5.79 -0.45 7.62
C TYR A 28 7.27 -0.80 7.69
N THR A 29 7.56 -1.83 8.47
CA THR A 29 8.92 -2.35 8.65
C THR A 29 8.96 -3.84 8.34
N ASP A 30 10.18 -4.38 8.22
CA ASP A 30 10.37 -5.83 8.22
C ASP A 30 9.88 -6.42 9.55
N VAL A 31 9.56 -7.71 9.54
CA VAL A 31 9.25 -8.43 10.78
C VAL A 31 10.52 -8.44 11.66
N PRO A 32 10.43 -8.05 12.94
CA PRO A 32 11.59 -8.09 13.84
C PRO A 32 12.25 -9.46 13.84
N GLY A 33 13.57 -9.49 13.58
CA GLY A 33 14.36 -10.72 13.55
C GLY A 33 14.25 -11.51 12.23
N ASP A 34 13.49 -11.03 11.26
CA ASP A 34 13.32 -11.69 9.96
C ASP A 34 13.38 -10.65 8.82
N PRO A 35 14.58 -10.13 8.54
CA PRO A 35 14.73 -9.09 7.52
C PRO A 35 14.47 -9.63 6.12
N ASN A 36 13.81 -8.81 5.30
CA ASN A 36 13.65 -9.10 3.89
C ASN A 36 14.95 -8.77 3.14
N LEU A 37 15.37 -9.66 2.25
CA LEU A 37 16.59 -9.51 1.47
C LEU A 37 16.33 -9.79 0.00
N PRO A 38 17.15 -9.20 -0.91
CA PRO A 38 17.01 -9.50 -2.34
C PRO A 38 17.06 -11.00 -2.61
N GLY A 39 16.15 -11.47 -3.47
CA GLY A 39 16.06 -12.87 -3.83
C GLY A 39 15.18 -13.73 -2.93
N HIS A 40 14.67 -13.19 -1.82
CA HIS A 40 13.70 -13.91 -1.01
C HIS A 40 12.39 -14.13 -1.78
N GLU A 41 11.87 -15.33 -1.73
CA GLU A 41 10.61 -15.70 -2.40
C GLU A 41 9.38 -15.18 -1.65
N GLU A 42 9.52 -14.92 -0.36
CA GLU A 42 8.47 -14.38 0.49
C GLU A 42 9.05 -13.23 1.33
N CYS A 43 8.35 -12.10 1.31
CA CYS A 43 8.75 -10.90 2.05
C CYS A 43 7.52 -10.33 2.78
N MET A 44 7.55 -10.37 4.12
CA MET A 44 6.49 -9.81 4.96
C MET A 44 6.88 -8.43 5.46
N ILE A 45 5.93 -7.51 5.46
CA ILE A 45 6.06 -6.20 6.14
C ILE A 45 4.93 -6.03 7.14
N VAL A 46 5.22 -5.32 8.22
CA VAL A 46 4.29 -5.16 9.34
C VAL A 46 4.25 -3.71 9.81
N PRO A 47 3.13 -3.25 10.39
CA PRO A 47 3.08 -1.95 11.04
C PRO A 47 4.16 -1.83 12.12
N PRO A 48 4.63 -0.59 12.41
CA PRO A 48 5.54 -0.38 13.53
C PRO A 48 4.94 -0.89 14.84
N ALA A 49 5.80 -1.34 15.75
CA ALA A 49 5.36 -1.80 17.06
C ALA A 49 4.59 -0.70 17.80
N ASP A 50 3.46 -1.09 18.40
CA ASP A 50 2.57 -0.22 19.13
C ASP A 50 2.10 -0.98 20.37
N ALA A 51 2.19 -0.36 21.52
CA ALA A 51 1.85 -1.00 22.80
C ALA A 51 0.35 -1.33 22.94
N THR A 52 -0.50 -0.71 22.13
CA THR A 52 -1.95 -0.80 22.28
C THR A 52 -2.62 -1.81 21.37
N THR A 53 -1.93 -2.27 20.30
CA THR A 53 -2.54 -3.14 19.28
C THR A 53 -1.67 -4.38 19.05
N PRO A 54 -2.20 -5.60 19.25
CA PRO A 54 -1.47 -6.82 18.95
C PRO A 54 -1.03 -6.88 17.49
N ALA A 55 0.17 -7.37 17.22
CA ALA A 55 0.72 -7.47 15.88
C ALA A 55 -0.19 -8.29 14.93
N GLU A 56 -0.85 -9.31 15.46
CA GLU A 56 -1.72 -10.19 14.69
C GLU A 56 -2.99 -9.52 14.21
N SER A 57 -3.40 -8.42 14.83
CA SER A 57 -4.63 -7.70 14.45
C SER A 57 -4.37 -6.51 13.52
N ARG A 58 -3.13 -6.35 13.07
CA ARG A 58 -2.75 -5.26 12.17
C ARG A 58 -2.63 -5.74 10.75
N GLY A 59 -2.80 -4.84 9.80
CA GLY A 59 -2.81 -5.14 8.38
C GLY A 59 -1.42 -5.51 7.82
N ARG A 60 -0.87 -6.64 8.23
CA ARG A 60 0.38 -7.17 7.67
C ARG A 60 0.21 -7.44 6.18
N VAL A 61 1.29 -7.27 5.43
CA VAL A 61 1.29 -7.50 3.98
C VAL A 61 2.43 -8.44 3.63
N LEU A 62 2.11 -9.48 2.87
CA LEU A 62 3.08 -10.48 2.38
C LEU A 62 3.20 -10.34 0.87
N PHE A 63 4.42 -10.40 0.37
CA PHE A 63 4.71 -10.49 -1.06
C PHE A 63 5.28 -11.86 -1.35
N VAL A 64 4.69 -12.58 -2.31
CA VAL A 64 5.08 -13.94 -2.69
C VAL A 64 5.51 -13.93 -4.15
N GLU A 65 6.70 -14.46 -4.42
CA GLU A 65 7.21 -14.52 -5.78
C GLU A 65 6.41 -15.49 -6.63
N VAL A 66 6.01 -15.03 -7.81
CA VAL A 66 5.35 -15.82 -8.84
C VAL A 66 6.02 -15.56 -10.19
N PRO A 67 5.96 -16.51 -11.15
CA PRO A 67 6.63 -16.32 -12.45
C PRO A 67 5.88 -15.42 -13.41
N ASP A 68 4.65 -15.06 -13.13
CA ASP A 68 3.78 -14.35 -14.06
C ASP A 68 3.72 -12.86 -13.77
N ASP A 69 3.68 -12.05 -14.84
CA ASP A 69 3.37 -10.63 -14.75
C ASP A 69 1.86 -10.42 -14.58
N LYS A 70 1.50 -9.31 -13.96
CA LYS A 70 0.10 -8.89 -13.90
C LYS A 70 -0.42 -8.58 -15.32
N GLN A 71 -1.56 -9.16 -15.69
CA GLN A 71 -2.17 -9.00 -17.02
C GLN A 71 -3.42 -8.16 -16.99
N LEU A 72 -4.31 -8.37 -16.03
CA LEU A 72 -5.61 -7.73 -15.96
C LEU A 72 -5.67 -6.73 -14.80
N LYS A 73 -6.67 -5.83 -14.84
CA LYS A 73 -6.92 -4.93 -13.73
C LYS A 73 -7.21 -5.72 -12.46
N ASN A 74 -6.63 -5.28 -11.33
CA ASN A 74 -6.89 -5.91 -10.04
C ASN A 74 -8.37 -5.86 -9.69
N ARG A 75 -8.91 -6.99 -9.24
CA ARG A 75 -10.30 -7.07 -8.76
C ARG A 75 -10.43 -6.54 -7.34
N VAL A 76 -9.36 -6.66 -6.54
CA VAL A 76 -9.25 -6.08 -5.21
C VAL A 76 -8.14 -5.03 -5.26
N HIS A 77 -8.40 -3.84 -4.77
CA HIS A 77 -7.41 -2.78 -4.67
C HIS A 77 -7.51 -2.10 -3.31
N LEU A 78 -6.42 -1.51 -2.88
CA LEU A 78 -6.37 -0.77 -1.63
C LEU A 78 -6.75 0.70 -1.89
N ASP A 79 -7.55 1.27 -1.00
CA ASP A 79 -7.82 2.70 -0.95
C ASP A 79 -7.07 3.25 0.25
N LEU A 80 -6.11 4.14 0.00
CA LEU A 80 -5.22 4.68 1.02
C LEU A 80 -5.60 6.13 1.33
N ARG A 81 -5.46 6.48 2.61
CA ARG A 81 -5.68 7.83 3.07
C ARG A 81 -4.39 8.33 3.72
N PRO A 82 -3.83 9.47 3.27
CA PRO A 82 -2.62 10.02 3.89
C PRO A 82 -2.85 10.27 5.39
N THR A 83 -1.87 9.90 6.18
CA THR A 83 -1.88 10.16 7.62
C THR A 83 -1.31 11.53 7.97
N ASP A 84 -0.60 12.14 7.03
CA ASP A 84 0.03 13.45 7.18
C ASP A 84 0.00 14.16 5.82
N GLY A 85 -0.26 15.46 5.81
CA GLY A 85 -0.35 16.25 4.59
C GLY A 85 -1.65 16.02 3.81
N SER A 86 -1.61 16.38 2.54
CA SER A 86 -2.76 16.30 1.63
C SER A 86 -2.65 15.10 0.68
N ARG A 87 -3.77 14.78 0.04
CA ARG A 87 -3.78 13.79 -1.05
C ARG A 87 -2.78 14.16 -2.15
N GLU A 88 -2.72 15.43 -2.50
CA GLU A 88 -1.85 15.92 -3.57
C GLU A 88 -0.37 15.73 -3.23
N GLU A 89 0.02 16.06 -2.00
CA GLU A 89 1.38 15.82 -1.51
C GLU A 89 1.72 14.34 -1.47
N GLU A 90 0.78 13.51 -1.05
CA GLU A 90 1.00 12.06 -1.02
C GLU A 90 1.16 11.47 -2.42
N VAL A 91 0.36 11.90 -3.39
CA VAL A 91 0.51 11.46 -4.77
C VAL A 91 1.91 11.79 -5.29
N GLU A 92 2.40 13.00 -5.05
CA GLU A 92 3.75 13.38 -5.47
C GLU A 92 4.82 12.52 -4.78
N ARG A 93 4.67 12.27 -3.48
CA ARG A 93 5.60 11.41 -2.74
C ARG A 93 5.65 10.01 -3.33
N LEU A 94 4.50 9.41 -3.63
CA LEU A 94 4.42 8.06 -4.15
C LEU A 94 4.94 7.94 -5.58
N LEU A 95 4.71 8.94 -6.42
CA LEU A 95 5.31 8.99 -7.76
C LEU A 95 6.84 9.03 -7.68
N ALA A 96 7.39 9.79 -6.73
CA ALA A 96 8.84 9.81 -6.52
C ALA A 96 9.39 8.48 -6.01
N LEU A 97 8.59 7.67 -5.32
CA LEU A 97 8.96 6.33 -4.86
C LEU A 97 8.90 5.26 -5.96
N GLY A 98 8.31 5.56 -7.11
CA GLY A 98 8.23 4.64 -8.23
C GLY A 98 6.81 4.21 -8.63
N ALA A 99 5.77 4.77 -8.03
CA ALA A 99 4.41 4.58 -8.51
C ALA A 99 4.20 5.30 -9.85
N THR A 100 3.22 4.86 -10.62
CA THR A 100 2.78 5.55 -11.83
C THR A 100 1.32 5.97 -11.69
N GLN A 101 0.94 7.09 -12.33
CA GLN A 101 -0.45 7.52 -12.32
C GLN A 101 -1.23 6.80 -13.41
N VAL A 102 -2.34 6.18 -13.02
CA VAL A 102 -3.23 5.45 -13.94
C VAL A 102 -4.41 6.30 -14.35
N ALA A 103 -5.03 6.98 -13.39
CA ALA A 103 -6.20 7.84 -13.65
C ALA A 103 -6.32 8.92 -12.58
N ASP A 104 -6.90 10.04 -12.97
CA ASP A 104 -7.26 11.13 -12.06
C ASP A 104 -8.79 11.18 -11.99
N ARG A 105 -9.32 10.85 -10.82
CA ARG A 105 -10.75 10.86 -10.54
C ARG A 105 -11.13 11.96 -9.56
N ARG A 106 -10.27 12.98 -9.41
CA ARG A 106 -10.59 14.14 -8.58
C ARG A 106 -11.71 14.94 -9.21
N THR A 107 -12.55 15.52 -8.37
CA THR A 107 -13.67 16.34 -8.78
C THR A 107 -13.42 17.81 -8.45
N PRO A 108 -14.08 18.77 -9.17
CA PRO A 108 -13.83 20.20 -8.94
C PRO A 108 -14.14 20.70 -7.53
N ASP A 109 -14.99 19.98 -6.79
CA ASP A 109 -15.32 20.32 -5.40
C ASP A 109 -14.27 19.86 -4.38
N GLY A 110 -13.16 19.29 -4.85
CA GLY A 110 -12.08 18.76 -4.01
C GLY A 110 -12.27 17.30 -3.60
N GLY A 111 -13.34 16.66 -4.04
CA GLY A 111 -13.60 15.25 -3.79
C GLY A 111 -12.81 14.31 -4.71
N GLY A 112 -13.25 13.07 -4.78
CA GLY A 112 -12.66 12.05 -5.64
C GLY A 112 -11.34 11.48 -5.14
N TRP A 113 -10.60 10.86 -6.04
CA TRP A 113 -9.36 10.14 -5.72
C TRP A 113 -8.42 10.11 -6.93
N VAL A 114 -7.18 9.68 -6.68
CA VAL A 114 -6.21 9.43 -7.75
C VAL A 114 -5.89 7.95 -7.76
N VAL A 115 -5.88 7.33 -8.94
CA VAL A 115 -5.50 5.93 -9.12
C VAL A 115 -4.03 5.88 -9.51
N LEU A 116 -3.25 5.17 -8.70
CA LEU A 116 -1.85 4.90 -8.97
C LEU A 116 -1.64 3.42 -9.21
N ALA A 117 -0.49 3.06 -9.75
CA ALA A 117 -0.04 1.68 -9.84
C ALA A 117 1.31 1.54 -9.15
N ASP A 118 1.51 0.42 -8.46
CA ASP A 118 2.80 0.09 -7.86
C ASP A 118 3.81 -0.34 -8.94
N PRO A 119 5.08 -0.62 -8.61
CA PRO A 119 6.10 -0.98 -9.60
C PRO A 119 5.77 -2.20 -10.46
N GLU A 120 4.87 -3.06 -10.03
CA GLU A 120 4.41 -4.23 -10.79
C GLU A 120 3.04 -4.03 -11.45
N GLY A 121 2.50 -2.81 -11.39
CA GLY A 121 1.26 -2.46 -12.06
C GLY A 121 -0.01 -2.67 -11.24
N ASN A 122 0.09 -3.03 -9.96
CA ASN A 122 -1.07 -3.18 -9.11
C ASN A 122 -1.71 -1.82 -8.82
N GLU A 123 -2.98 -1.66 -9.17
CA GLU A 123 -3.70 -0.40 -8.96
C GLU A 123 -4.06 -0.23 -7.48
N PHE A 124 -3.93 1.01 -7.00
CA PHE A 124 -4.41 1.44 -5.70
C PHE A 124 -4.81 2.92 -5.76
N CYS A 125 -5.61 3.36 -4.82
CA CYS A 125 -6.18 4.71 -4.85
C CYS A 125 -5.70 5.54 -3.67
N ILE A 126 -5.51 6.84 -3.91
CA ILE A 126 -5.20 7.81 -2.88
C ILE A 126 -6.41 8.72 -2.69
N LEU A 127 -6.97 8.68 -1.49
CA LEU A 127 -8.11 9.48 -1.08
C LEU A 127 -7.63 10.77 -0.37
N ARG A 128 -8.55 11.70 -0.13
CA ARG A 128 -8.26 12.85 0.74
C ARG A 128 -7.81 12.38 2.12
N SER A 129 -6.95 13.16 2.77
CA SER A 129 -6.62 12.96 4.18
C SER A 129 -7.84 13.23 5.08
N ASP A 130 -7.80 12.75 6.31
CA ASP A 130 -8.86 13.03 7.27
C ASP A 130 -9.01 14.54 7.51
N ALA A 131 -7.89 15.28 7.53
CA ALA A 131 -7.91 16.73 7.67
C ALA A 131 -8.60 17.41 6.47
N GLN A 132 -8.39 16.93 5.25
CA GLN A 132 -9.05 17.47 4.06
C GLN A 132 -10.56 17.17 4.08
N VAL A 133 -10.96 15.99 4.55
CA VAL A 133 -12.37 15.63 4.69
C VAL A 133 -13.03 16.54 5.72
N ALA A 134 -12.41 16.73 6.88
CA ALA A 134 -12.94 17.59 7.94
C ALA A 134 -13.06 19.05 7.48
N ALA A 135 -12.10 19.56 6.71
CA ALA A 135 -12.13 20.94 6.23
C ALA A 135 -13.23 21.20 5.18
N ALA A 136 -13.70 20.15 4.50
CA ALA A 136 -14.77 20.24 3.49
C ALA A 136 -16.18 20.09 4.08
N ALA A 137 -16.29 19.75 5.35
CA ALA A 137 -17.57 19.55 6.04
C ALA A 137 -18.25 20.87 6.44
#